data_1b3b1f6178a42e7ab9025f72f149b976
#
_entry.id   1b3b1f6178a42e7ab9025f72f149b976
#
_cell.length_a   1.000
_cell.length_b   1.000
_cell.length_c   1.000
_cell.angle_alpha   90.00
_cell.angle_beta   90.00
_cell.angle_gamma   90.00
#
_symmetry.space_group_name_H-M   'P 1'
#
loop_
_entity.id
_entity.type
_entity.pdbx_description
1 polymer ?
#
loop_
_entity_poly.entity_id
_entity_poly.type
_entity_poly.pdbx_seq_one_letter_code
_entity_poly.pdbx_strand_id
1 'polypeptide(L)'
;YDSVTVGIDLTARDKQAEARANGNPWDIAKGFDNSAPIGKFIPLPEQTPKADNINFSLFINGVKVQQGNSQDMIFHIAYISQFYTLKIGDLIFTGTPAGVGPVKIGDHLEGYLEETKVLDFFVK
;
A
#
# COMPACT_ATOMS: atom_id res chain seq x y z
N TYR A 1 5.95 12.74 -9.27
CA TYR A 1 4.78 11.83 -9.31
C TYR A 1 3.53 12.64 -9.58
N ASP A 2 2.60 12.07 -10.31
CA ASP A 2 1.41 12.74 -10.83
C ASP A 2 0.10 12.01 -10.51
N SER A 3 0.20 10.84 -9.89
CA SER A 3 -0.95 10.00 -9.60
C SER A 3 -0.75 9.15 -8.35
N VAL A 4 -1.85 8.76 -7.72
CA VAL A 4 -1.89 7.95 -6.51
C VAL A 4 -2.91 6.83 -6.64
N THR A 5 -2.71 5.77 -5.85
CA THR A 5 -3.67 4.68 -5.72
C THR A 5 -3.56 4.04 -4.34
N VAL A 6 -4.46 3.12 -4.02
CA VAL A 6 -4.29 2.18 -2.91
C VAL A 6 -3.60 0.93 -3.42
N GLY A 7 -2.55 0.51 -2.73
CA GLY A 7 -1.90 -0.77 -2.91
C GLY A 7 -1.99 -1.60 -1.63
N ILE A 8 -2.01 -2.92 -1.76
CA ILE A 8 -1.95 -3.84 -0.64
C ILE A 8 -0.56 -4.46 -0.58
N ASP A 9 0.08 -4.39 0.57
CA ASP A 9 1.37 -5.02 0.85
C ASP A 9 1.11 -6.35 1.55
N LEU A 10 0.81 -7.39 0.78
CA LEU A 10 0.62 -8.73 1.32
C LEU A 10 1.94 -9.25 1.88
N THR A 11 1.86 -9.91 3.02
CA THR A 11 3.05 -10.37 3.74
C THR A 11 2.90 -11.83 4.16
N ALA A 12 3.83 -12.68 3.73
CA ALA A 12 3.97 -14.04 4.26
C ALA A 12 4.57 -13.96 5.67
N ARG A 13 3.70 -13.88 6.69
CA ARG A 13 4.09 -13.58 8.07
C ARG A 13 4.98 -14.62 8.70
N ASP A 14 4.80 -15.90 8.37
CA ASP A 14 5.65 -17.00 8.76
C ASP A 14 7.09 -16.80 8.25
N LYS A 15 7.23 -16.49 6.96
CA LYS A 15 8.53 -16.21 6.33
C LYS A 15 9.19 -14.93 6.86
N GLN A 16 8.39 -13.91 7.15
CA GLN A 16 8.90 -12.69 7.78
C GLN A 16 9.43 -12.97 9.19
N ALA A 17 8.71 -13.77 9.99
CA ALA A 17 9.15 -14.13 11.34
C ALA A 17 10.45 -14.95 11.31
N GLU A 18 10.55 -15.92 10.39
CA GLU A 18 11.76 -16.72 10.16
C GLU A 18 12.96 -15.83 9.75
N ALA A 19 12.78 -14.96 8.77
CA ALA A 19 13.81 -14.03 8.31
C ALA A 19 14.28 -13.11 9.44
N ARG A 20 13.34 -12.56 10.22
CA ARG A 20 13.65 -11.68 11.36
C ARG A 20 14.45 -12.42 12.45
N ALA A 21 14.09 -13.66 12.77
CA ALA A 21 14.80 -14.46 13.77
C ALA A 21 16.25 -14.75 13.37
N ASN A 22 16.52 -14.87 12.07
CA ASN A 22 17.83 -15.19 11.51
C ASN A 22 18.63 -13.95 11.05
N GLY A 23 18.08 -12.73 11.17
CA GLY A 23 18.70 -11.51 10.67
C GLY A 23 18.78 -11.43 9.15
N ASN A 24 17.91 -12.15 8.44
CA ASN A 24 17.86 -12.20 6.98
C ASN A 24 16.97 -11.09 6.39
N PRO A 25 17.21 -10.69 5.11
CA PRO A 25 16.30 -9.81 4.37
C PRO A 25 14.88 -10.38 4.25
N TRP A 26 13.91 -9.50 4.05
CA TRP A 26 12.49 -9.86 3.98
C TRP A 26 11.98 -10.14 2.56
N ASP A 27 12.87 -10.28 1.58
CA ASP A 27 12.50 -10.41 0.17
C ASP A 27 11.50 -11.53 -0.09
N ILE A 28 11.73 -12.73 0.47
CA ILE A 28 10.81 -13.88 0.32
C ILE A 28 9.44 -13.61 0.98
N ALA A 29 9.42 -12.83 2.05
CA ALA A 29 8.20 -12.52 2.76
C ALA A 29 7.35 -11.44 2.07
N LYS A 30 7.96 -10.64 1.18
CA LYS A 30 7.36 -9.48 0.52
C LYS A 30 7.30 -9.61 -1.00
N GLY A 31 8.28 -10.26 -1.62
CA GLY A 31 8.49 -10.31 -3.06
C GLY A 31 8.00 -11.61 -3.70
N PHE A 32 6.83 -12.12 -3.32
CA PHE A 32 6.21 -13.27 -3.97
C PHE A 32 5.15 -12.85 -5.00
N ASP A 33 4.77 -13.78 -5.88
CA ASP A 33 3.80 -13.51 -6.95
C ASP A 33 2.48 -12.99 -6.37
N ASN A 34 1.98 -11.89 -6.95
CA ASN A 34 0.76 -11.18 -6.53
C ASN A 34 0.80 -10.60 -5.10
N SER A 35 1.98 -10.39 -4.52
CA SER A 35 2.13 -9.82 -3.17
C SER A 35 1.73 -8.35 -3.08
N ALA A 36 1.66 -7.63 -4.20
CA ALA A 36 1.41 -6.19 -4.25
C ALA A 36 0.29 -5.82 -5.23
N PRO A 37 -0.96 -6.24 -4.99
CA PRO A 37 -2.07 -5.79 -5.81
C PRO A 37 -2.27 -4.28 -5.67
N ILE A 38 -2.45 -3.59 -6.81
CA ILE A 38 -2.64 -2.14 -6.89
C ILE A 38 -3.97 -1.80 -7.54
N GLY A 39 -4.58 -0.71 -7.11
CA GLY A 39 -5.83 -0.20 -7.63
C GLY A 39 -5.65 0.68 -8.87
N LYS A 40 -6.76 1.28 -9.29
CA LYS A 40 -6.78 2.28 -10.36
C LYS A 40 -6.12 3.57 -9.88
N PHE A 41 -5.21 4.13 -10.68
CA PHE A 41 -4.58 5.41 -10.38
C PHE A 41 -5.55 6.58 -10.55
N ILE A 42 -5.51 7.51 -9.60
CA ILE A 42 -6.21 8.80 -9.65
C ILE A 42 -5.16 9.88 -9.88
N PRO A 43 -5.30 10.71 -10.91
CA PRO A 43 -4.41 11.84 -11.13
C PRO A 43 -4.44 12.81 -9.95
N LEU A 44 -3.27 13.33 -9.57
CA LEU A 44 -3.17 14.43 -8.62
C LEU A 44 -3.39 15.77 -9.35
N PRO A 45 -4.09 16.74 -8.75
CA PRO A 45 -4.21 18.07 -9.33
C PRO A 45 -2.84 18.71 -9.50
N GLU A 46 -2.59 19.36 -10.64
CA GLU A 46 -1.31 20.02 -10.95
C GLU A 46 -0.88 21.04 -9.88
N GLN A 47 -1.84 21.64 -9.19
CA GLN A 47 -1.62 22.65 -8.15
C GLN A 47 -1.32 22.05 -6.77
N THR A 48 -1.43 20.74 -6.62
CA THR A 48 -1.13 20.02 -5.37
C THR A 48 0.00 19.04 -5.63
N PRO A 49 1.25 19.49 -5.78
CA PRO A 49 2.39 18.63 -6.15
C PRO A 49 2.76 17.61 -5.07
N LYS A 50 2.02 17.58 -3.97
CA LYS A 50 2.23 16.68 -2.85
C LYS A 50 0.95 15.92 -2.62
N ALA A 51 1.05 14.61 -2.52
CA ALA A 51 -0.04 13.75 -2.04
C ALA A 51 -0.28 13.98 -0.54
N ASP A 52 -0.33 15.26 -0.13
CA ASP A 52 -0.54 15.67 1.24
C ASP A 52 -2.04 15.71 1.53
N ASN A 53 -2.43 15.17 2.68
CA ASN A 53 -3.80 15.17 3.18
C ASN A 53 -4.81 14.39 2.30
N ILE A 54 -4.42 13.19 1.88
CA ILE A 54 -5.32 12.24 1.21
C ILE A 54 -5.73 11.18 2.22
N ASN A 55 -7.03 11.03 2.44
CA ASN A 55 -7.56 9.93 3.24
C ASN A 55 -7.63 8.66 2.40
N PHE A 56 -7.30 7.55 3.01
CA PHE A 56 -7.44 6.25 2.39
C PHE A 56 -7.96 5.21 3.37
N SER A 57 -8.64 4.21 2.88
CA SER A 57 -9.17 3.14 3.72
C SER A 57 -9.22 1.81 2.99
N LEU A 58 -9.20 0.73 3.79
CA LEU A 58 -9.34 -0.64 3.34
C LEU A 58 -10.52 -1.30 4.05
N PHE A 59 -11.33 -1.98 3.26
CA PHE A 59 -12.42 -2.83 3.74
C PHE A 59 -12.13 -4.28 3.37
N ILE A 60 -12.46 -5.19 4.28
CA ILE A 60 -12.47 -6.64 4.04
C ILE A 60 -13.88 -7.13 4.32
N ASN A 61 -14.52 -7.75 3.33
CA ASN A 61 -15.89 -8.27 3.42
C ASN A 61 -16.90 -7.21 3.92
N GLY A 62 -16.74 -5.96 3.45
CA GLY A 62 -17.60 -4.83 3.81
C GLY A 62 -17.30 -4.21 5.18
N VAL A 63 -16.32 -4.71 5.93
CA VAL A 63 -15.89 -4.15 7.21
C VAL A 63 -14.64 -3.31 7.02
N LYS A 64 -14.66 -2.03 7.45
CA LYS A 64 -13.48 -1.17 7.42
C LYS A 64 -12.45 -1.68 8.43
N VAL A 65 -11.27 -2.08 7.94
CA VAL A 65 -10.18 -2.63 8.76
C VAL A 65 -9.00 -1.68 8.90
N GLN A 66 -8.78 -0.81 7.91
CA GLN A 66 -7.72 0.19 7.98
C GLN A 66 -8.25 1.55 7.51
N GLN A 67 -7.72 2.60 8.12
CA GLN A 67 -7.91 3.98 7.68
C GLN A 67 -6.65 4.76 8.02
N GLY A 68 -6.21 5.61 7.10
CA GLY A 68 -5.05 6.48 7.28
C GLY A 68 -5.19 7.76 6.48
N ASN A 69 -4.23 8.65 6.71
CA ASN A 69 -4.07 9.87 5.97
C ASN A 69 -2.61 9.99 5.51
N SER A 70 -2.39 10.50 4.32
CA SER A 70 -1.04 10.63 3.77
C SER A 70 -0.15 11.58 4.58
N GLN A 71 -0.72 12.47 5.39
CA GLN A 71 0.04 13.32 6.32
C GLN A 71 0.73 12.55 7.44
N ASP A 72 0.25 11.34 7.77
CA ASP A 72 0.80 10.51 8.83
C ASP A 72 2.08 9.77 8.42
N MET A 73 2.53 9.93 7.17
CA MET A 73 3.79 9.33 6.70
C MET A 73 4.98 9.89 7.48
N ILE A 74 5.83 9.00 7.99
CA ILE A 74 7.06 9.37 8.73
C ILE A 74 8.03 10.12 7.81
N PHE A 75 8.16 9.67 6.56
CA PHE A 75 8.97 10.32 5.54
C PHE A 75 8.14 10.64 4.32
N HIS A 76 8.24 11.88 3.85
CA HIS A 76 7.62 12.27 2.59
C HIS A 76 8.31 11.63 1.39
N ILE A 77 7.57 11.45 0.30
CA ILE A 77 8.07 10.86 -0.96
C ILE A 77 9.32 11.59 -1.47
N ALA A 78 9.39 12.92 -1.30
CA ALA A 78 10.56 13.72 -1.66
C ALA A 78 11.84 13.31 -0.90
N TYR A 79 11.73 12.77 0.30
CA TYR A 79 12.88 12.23 1.04
C TYR A 79 13.40 10.96 0.39
N ILE A 80 12.50 10.04 0.01
CA ILE A 80 12.85 8.77 -0.63
C ILE A 80 13.57 9.02 -1.96
N SER A 81 13.13 10.01 -2.75
CA SER A 81 13.72 10.36 -4.04
C SER A 81 15.16 10.88 -3.96
N GLN A 82 15.65 11.23 -2.77
CA GLN A 82 17.06 11.61 -2.58
C GLN A 82 18.01 10.40 -2.63
N PHE A 83 17.50 9.20 -2.37
CA PHE A 83 18.32 7.97 -2.28
C PHE A 83 18.15 7.05 -3.49
N TYR A 84 17.08 7.20 -4.25
CA TYR A 84 16.75 6.32 -5.36
C TYR A 84 16.49 7.11 -6.64
N THR A 85 17.06 6.65 -7.76
CA THR A 85 16.72 7.16 -9.08
C THR A 85 15.38 6.56 -9.52
N LEU A 86 14.32 7.33 -9.39
CA LEU A 86 12.97 6.93 -9.79
C LEU A 86 12.80 7.08 -11.30
N LYS A 87 12.12 6.11 -11.91
CA LYS A 87 11.79 6.08 -13.34
C LYS A 87 10.28 6.10 -13.55
N ILE A 88 9.87 6.44 -14.76
CA ILE A 88 8.45 6.32 -15.16
C ILE A 88 8.02 4.87 -15.02
N GLY A 89 6.93 4.64 -14.29
CA GLY A 89 6.41 3.31 -13.97
C GLY A 89 6.84 2.74 -12.62
N ASP A 90 7.78 3.38 -11.92
CA ASP A 90 8.12 2.96 -10.56
C ASP A 90 6.98 3.23 -9.60
N LEU A 91 6.76 2.30 -8.68
CA LEU A 91 5.74 2.40 -7.63
C LEU A 91 6.41 2.59 -6.28
N ILE A 92 5.96 3.57 -5.52
CA ILE A 92 6.41 3.79 -4.14
C ILE A 92 5.30 3.38 -3.20
N PHE A 93 5.52 2.31 -2.43
CA PHE A 93 4.68 1.94 -1.30
C PHE A 93 5.11 2.75 -0.08
N THR A 94 4.23 3.63 0.38
CA THR A 94 4.55 4.62 1.42
C THR A 94 4.31 4.13 2.84
N GLY A 95 3.95 2.87 3.00
CA GLY A 95 3.66 2.26 4.30
C GLY A 95 2.18 1.97 4.51
N THR A 96 1.85 1.48 5.68
CA THR A 96 0.49 1.05 6.04
C THR A 96 0.09 1.60 7.42
N PRO A 97 -1.17 2.03 7.59
CA PRO A 97 -1.68 2.46 8.91
C PRO A 97 -1.95 1.26 9.81
N ALA A 98 -2.37 1.52 11.04
CA ALA A 98 -2.84 0.50 11.97
C ALA A 98 -4.01 -0.31 11.39
N GLY A 99 -4.23 -1.52 11.92
CA GLY A 99 -5.33 -2.40 11.50
C GLY A 99 -4.91 -3.52 10.54
N VAL A 100 -3.59 -3.82 10.46
CA VAL A 100 -3.10 -4.99 9.71
C VAL A 100 -3.69 -6.27 10.30
N GLY A 101 -4.08 -7.19 9.43
CA GLY A 101 -4.68 -8.46 9.81
C GLY A 101 -4.50 -9.52 8.73
N PRO A 102 -4.87 -10.77 9.02
CA PRO A 102 -4.80 -11.84 8.04
C PRO A 102 -5.88 -11.68 6.97
N VAL A 103 -5.58 -12.14 5.76
CA VAL A 103 -6.55 -12.35 4.69
C VAL A 103 -6.66 -13.83 4.38
N LYS A 104 -7.80 -14.25 3.87
CA LYS A 104 -8.11 -15.66 3.51
C LYS A 104 -8.56 -15.73 2.06
N ILE A 105 -8.40 -16.90 1.46
CA ILE A 105 -9.00 -17.18 0.15
C ILE A 105 -10.52 -16.93 0.23
N GLY A 106 -11.03 -16.18 -0.73
CA GLY A 106 -12.43 -15.76 -0.81
C GLY A 106 -12.73 -14.41 -0.14
N ASP A 107 -11.82 -13.82 0.62
CA ASP A 107 -12.03 -12.47 1.16
C ASP A 107 -12.12 -11.43 0.03
N HIS A 108 -13.10 -10.53 0.15
CA HIS A 108 -13.31 -9.40 -0.74
C HIS A 108 -12.60 -8.17 -0.16
N LEU A 109 -11.62 -7.64 -0.88
CA LEU A 109 -10.85 -6.44 -0.50
C LEU A 109 -11.28 -5.25 -1.35
N GLU A 110 -11.61 -4.15 -0.68
CA GLU A 110 -11.98 -2.89 -1.33
C GLU A 110 -11.15 -1.74 -0.75
N GLY A 111 -10.44 -1.02 -1.63
CA GLY A 111 -9.60 0.11 -1.26
C GLY A 111 -10.16 1.43 -1.78
N TYR A 112 -10.14 2.45 -0.93
CA TYR A 112 -10.71 3.77 -1.23
C TYR A 112 -9.67 4.86 -1.05
N LEU A 113 -9.69 5.84 -1.97
CA LEU A 113 -9.08 7.17 -1.80
C LEU A 113 -10.23 8.17 -1.65
N GLU A 114 -10.28 8.87 -0.52
CA GLU A 114 -11.44 9.64 -0.10
C GLU A 114 -12.70 8.77 -0.18
N GLU A 115 -13.68 9.14 -0.98
CA GLU A 115 -14.90 8.36 -1.23
C GLU A 115 -14.85 7.50 -2.51
N THR A 116 -13.73 7.56 -3.25
CA THR A 116 -13.61 6.86 -4.52
C THR A 116 -13.02 5.47 -4.32
N LYS A 117 -13.76 4.44 -4.69
CA LYS A 117 -13.24 3.08 -4.73
C LYS A 117 -12.25 2.92 -5.88
N VAL A 118 -11.00 2.62 -5.56
CA VAL A 118 -9.90 2.45 -6.53
C VAL A 118 -9.40 1.02 -6.61
N LEU A 119 -9.67 0.18 -5.61
CA LEU A 119 -9.25 -1.21 -5.56
C LEU A 119 -10.46 -2.09 -5.21
N ASP A 120 -10.60 -3.20 -5.94
CA ASP A 120 -11.73 -4.14 -5.76
C ASP A 120 -11.31 -5.51 -6.29
N PHE A 121 -11.10 -6.48 -5.41
CA PHE A 121 -10.76 -7.85 -5.82
C PHE A 121 -11.03 -8.88 -4.72
N PHE A 122 -11.09 -10.16 -5.13
CA PHE A 122 -11.17 -11.30 -4.22
C PHE A 122 -9.82 -12.01 -4.12
N VAL A 123 -9.44 -12.40 -2.91
CA VAL A 123 -8.25 -13.23 -2.65
C VAL A 123 -8.48 -14.62 -3.25
N LYS A 124 -7.55 -15.10 -4.05
CA LYS A 124 -7.62 -16.42 -4.72
C LYS A 124 -6.60 -17.39 -4.16
#